data_414f1fd628acabf6a07254eb44921cff
#
_entry.id   414f1fd628acabf6a07254eb44921cff
#
_cell.length_a   1.000
_cell.length_b   1.000
_cell.length_c   1.000
_cell.angle_alpha   90.00
_cell.angle_beta   90.00
_cell.angle_gamma   90.00
#
_symmetry.space_group_name_H-M   'P 1'
#
loop_
_entity.id
_entity.type
_entity.pdbx_description
1 polymer ?
#
loop_
_entity_poly.entity_id
_entity_poly.type
_entity_poly.pdbx_seq_one_letter_code
_entity_poly.pdbx_strand_id
1 'polypeptide(L)'
;MPTYLPFDPNPRRPSKLPPAKSIDSQFHVLGPLDKYPVRPGAAYQMPSATWEAALRVHKALGIERGIIVQTTTYGADHSVVLDGLAAPHAAQHFVLLGQTTTSIIHSSPLPRRSVPLDSA
;
A
#
# COMPACT_ATOMS: atom_id res chain seq x y z
N MET A 1 13.14 -13.20 16.40
CA MET A 1 11.90 -12.56 15.95
C MET A 1 10.83 -13.60 15.70
N PRO A 2 9.56 -13.32 15.99
CA PRO A 2 8.48 -14.23 15.63
C PRO A 2 8.44 -14.42 14.11
N THR A 3 8.19 -15.65 13.69
CA THR A 3 8.01 -16.00 12.28
C THR A 3 6.51 -15.97 11.96
N TYR A 4 6.14 -15.23 10.93
CA TYR A 4 4.77 -15.14 10.46
C TYR A 4 4.57 -15.99 9.21
N LEU A 5 3.38 -16.54 9.04
CA LEU A 5 3.04 -17.26 7.83
C LEU A 5 2.93 -16.28 6.65
N PRO A 6 3.41 -16.67 5.46
CA PRO A 6 3.21 -15.87 4.26
C PRO A 6 1.72 -15.80 3.90
N PHE A 7 1.36 -14.79 3.10
CA PHE A 7 0.03 -14.71 2.50
C PHE A 7 -0.21 -15.84 1.49
N ASP A 8 -1.47 -16.14 1.19
CA ASP A 8 -1.83 -17.10 0.15
C ASP A 8 -1.49 -16.49 -1.24
N PRO A 9 -0.55 -17.09 -1.99
CA PRO A 9 -0.18 -16.59 -3.31
C PRO A 9 -1.26 -16.78 -4.38
N ASN A 10 -2.27 -17.62 -4.09
CA ASN A 10 -3.34 -17.97 -5.02
C ASN A 10 -4.71 -17.64 -4.43
N PRO A 11 -5.04 -16.35 -4.26
CA PRO A 11 -6.30 -15.96 -3.67
C PRO A 11 -7.48 -16.46 -4.51
N ARG A 12 -8.47 -17.03 -3.83
CA ARG A 12 -9.69 -17.49 -4.49
C ARG A 12 -10.64 -16.33 -4.74
N ARG A 13 -11.26 -16.34 -5.91
CA ARG A 13 -12.32 -15.39 -6.21
C ARG A 13 -13.56 -15.71 -5.37
N PRO A 14 -14.14 -14.76 -4.64
CA PRO A 14 -15.37 -14.98 -3.90
C PRO A 14 -16.56 -15.14 -4.86
N SER A 15 -17.58 -15.86 -4.44
CA SER A 15 -18.82 -16.03 -5.22
C SER A 15 -19.61 -14.73 -5.36
N LYS A 16 -19.46 -13.82 -4.40
CA LYS A 16 -20.08 -12.50 -4.41
C LYS A 16 -19.00 -11.44 -4.35
N LEU A 17 -18.97 -10.59 -5.36
CA LEU A 17 -18.01 -9.49 -5.45
C LEU A 17 -18.56 -8.23 -4.77
N PRO A 18 -17.67 -7.36 -4.26
CA PRO A 18 -18.06 -6.04 -3.78
C PRO A 18 -18.65 -5.21 -4.94
N PRO A 19 -19.41 -4.14 -4.64
CA PRO A 19 -19.85 -3.20 -5.66
C PRO A 19 -18.72 -2.65 -6.50
N ALA A 20 -19.01 -2.27 -7.75
CA ALA A 20 -18.06 -1.56 -8.60
C ALA A 20 -17.54 -0.31 -7.89
N LYS A 21 -16.28 0.05 -8.14
CA LYS A 21 -15.57 1.18 -7.51
C LYS A 21 -15.32 1.06 -6.00
N SER A 22 -15.49 -0.13 -5.43
CA SER A 22 -15.08 -0.38 -4.05
C SER A 22 -13.59 -0.10 -3.86
N ILE A 23 -13.26 0.35 -2.66
CA ILE A 23 -11.90 0.74 -2.27
C ILE A 23 -11.47 -0.15 -1.10
N ASP A 24 -10.28 -0.74 -1.20
CA ASP A 24 -9.59 -1.26 -0.04
C ASP A 24 -9.03 -0.08 0.75
N SER A 25 -9.62 0.21 1.90
CA SER A 25 -9.28 1.41 2.68
C SER A 25 -7.98 1.30 3.44
N GLN A 26 -7.39 0.11 3.52
CA GLN A 26 -6.11 -0.08 4.21
C GLN A 26 -5.45 -1.38 3.79
N PHE A 27 -4.29 -1.28 3.14
CA PHE A 27 -3.41 -2.42 2.94
C PHE A 27 -1.94 -2.00 3.05
N HIS A 28 -1.08 -2.98 3.27
CA HIS A 28 0.36 -2.79 3.35
C HIS A 28 1.06 -3.47 2.20
N VAL A 29 2.19 -2.91 1.81
CA VAL A 29 3.14 -3.53 0.89
C VAL A 29 4.45 -3.73 1.62
N LEU A 30 4.96 -4.94 1.56
CA LEU A 30 6.25 -5.31 2.11
C LEU A 30 7.11 -5.85 0.97
N GLY A 31 8.09 -5.07 0.58
CA GLY A 31 8.99 -5.43 -0.50
C GLY A 31 9.95 -6.56 -0.12
N PRO A 32 10.72 -7.06 -1.09
CA PRO A 32 11.83 -7.95 -0.78
C PRO A 32 12.77 -7.30 0.24
N LEU A 33 13.15 -8.06 1.26
CA LEU A 33 13.93 -7.52 2.40
C LEU A 33 15.34 -7.10 2.03
N ASP A 34 15.91 -7.67 0.97
CA ASP A 34 17.19 -7.28 0.41
C ASP A 34 17.15 -5.89 -0.22
N LYS A 35 16.04 -5.51 -0.81
CA LYS A 35 15.83 -4.17 -1.40
C LYS A 35 15.27 -3.17 -0.40
N TYR A 36 14.39 -3.62 0.48
CA TYR A 36 13.69 -2.77 1.45
C TYR A 36 13.89 -3.34 2.86
N PRO A 37 15.01 -3.07 3.50
CA PRO A 37 15.29 -3.58 4.83
C PRO A 37 14.36 -2.95 5.87
N VAL A 38 13.96 -3.73 6.86
CA VAL A 38 13.23 -3.21 8.01
C VAL A 38 14.10 -2.27 8.83
N ARG A 39 13.48 -1.30 9.49
CA ARG A 39 14.19 -0.37 10.35
C ARG A 39 14.88 -1.07 11.52
N PRO A 40 16.01 -0.54 12.02
CA PRO A 40 16.61 -1.02 13.25
C PRO A 40 15.60 -0.97 14.42
N GLY A 41 15.58 -1.99 15.24
CA GLY A 41 14.67 -2.08 16.38
C GLY A 41 13.21 -2.37 16.03
N ALA A 42 12.93 -2.82 14.82
CA ALA A 42 11.59 -3.30 14.48
C ALA A 42 11.19 -4.48 15.37
N ALA A 43 9.97 -4.44 15.91
CA ALA A 43 9.49 -5.44 16.85
C ALA A 43 9.24 -6.81 16.18
N TYR A 44 9.03 -6.81 14.87
CA TYR A 44 8.75 -8.01 14.08
C TYR A 44 9.17 -7.81 12.63
N GLN A 45 9.30 -8.92 11.93
CA GLN A 45 9.57 -8.97 10.50
C GLN A 45 8.50 -9.79 9.82
N MET A 46 7.81 -9.18 8.87
CA MET A 46 6.80 -9.86 8.07
C MET A 46 7.42 -10.51 6.83
N PRO A 47 6.84 -11.59 6.32
CA PRO A 47 7.18 -12.10 5.00
C PRO A 47 6.97 -11.03 3.93
N SER A 48 7.75 -11.14 2.86
CA SER A 48 7.56 -10.26 1.69
C SER A 48 6.14 -10.37 1.15
N ALA A 49 5.51 -9.23 0.90
CA ALA A 49 4.18 -9.11 0.32
C ALA A 49 4.19 -7.90 -0.64
N THR A 50 4.62 -8.16 -1.86
CA THR A 50 4.91 -7.13 -2.85
C THR A 50 3.66 -6.48 -3.43
N TRP A 51 3.86 -5.41 -4.19
CA TRP A 51 2.83 -4.77 -5.00
C TRP A 51 2.10 -5.74 -5.91
N GLU A 52 2.83 -6.58 -6.61
CA GLU A 52 2.28 -7.57 -7.53
C GLU A 52 1.37 -8.57 -6.80
N ALA A 53 1.75 -8.94 -5.58
CA ALA A 53 0.93 -9.80 -4.73
C ALA A 53 -0.37 -9.10 -4.32
N ALA A 54 -0.29 -7.84 -3.88
CA ALA A 54 -1.46 -7.04 -3.53
C ALA A 54 -2.43 -6.87 -4.70
N LEU A 55 -1.90 -6.57 -5.89
CA LEU A 55 -2.70 -6.43 -7.10
C LEU A 55 -3.42 -7.73 -7.50
N ARG A 56 -2.77 -8.89 -7.33
CA ARG A 56 -3.43 -10.18 -7.55
C ARG A 56 -4.61 -10.40 -6.61
N VAL A 57 -4.45 -10.04 -5.34
CA VAL A 57 -5.53 -10.13 -4.35
C VAL A 57 -6.67 -9.18 -4.72
N HIS A 58 -6.38 -7.93 -5.02
CA HIS A 58 -7.39 -6.95 -5.43
C HIS A 58 -8.14 -7.42 -6.67
N LYS A 59 -7.43 -7.94 -7.66
CA LYS A 59 -8.05 -8.48 -8.88
C LYS A 59 -8.98 -9.67 -8.58
N ALA A 60 -8.56 -10.59 -7.73
CA ALA A 60 -9.38 -11.73 -7.33
C ALA A 60 -10.64 -11.29 -6.59
N LEU A 61 -10.55 -10.26 -5.76
CA LEU A 61 -11.66 -9.70 -5.01
C LEU A 61 -12.56 -8.74 -5.81
N GLY A 62 -12.14 -8.34 -7.01
CA GLY A 62 -12.86 -7.33 -7.80
C GLY A 62 -12.73 -5.91 -7.25
N ILE A 63 -11.63 -5.62 -6.57
CA ILE A 63 -11.31 -4.29 -6.03
C ILE A 63 -10.40 -3.56 -7.01
N GLU A 64 -10.79 -2.36 -7.39
CA GLU A 64 -10.08 -1.56 -8.40
C GLU A 64 -9.15 -0.51 -7.78
N ARG A 65 -9.37 -0.13 -6.53
CA ARG A 65 -8.66 0.96 -5.87
C ARG A 65 -8.27 0.57 -4.45
N GLY A 66 -7.22 1.19 -3.94
CA GLY A 66 -6.79 0.95 -2.57
C GLY A 66 -6.04 2.12 -1.95
N ILE A 67 -5.98 2.13 -0.64
CA ILE A 67 -5.18 3.07 0.14
C ILE A 67 -4.05 2.30 0.79
N ILE A 68 -2.82 2.65 0.41
CA ILE A 68 -1.65 2.05 1.03
C ILE A 68 -1.36 2.78 2.32
N VAL A 69 -1.19 1.99 3.37
CA VAL A 69 -0.75 2.50 4.66
C VAL A 69 0.69 2.07 4.90
N GLN A 70 1.53 3.03 5.25
CA GLN A 70 2.92 2.75 5.61
C GLN A 70 2.97 1.81 6.81
N THR A 71 3.72 0.73 6.67
CA THR A 71 3.94 -0.18 7.81
C THR A 71 4.99 0.35 8.77
N THR A 72 4.78 0.12 10.06
CA THR A 72 5.70 0.55 11.12
C THR A 72 7.08 -0.12 11.03
N THR A 73 7.18 -1.26 10.33
CA THR A 73 8.45 -1.97 10.14
C THR A 73 9.48 -1.19 9.33
N TYR A 74 9.04 -0.28 8.48
CA TYR A 74 9.92 0.61 7.72
C TYR A 74 10.13 1.98 8.39
N GLY A 75 9.38 2.29 9.45
CA GLY A 75 9.49 3.58 10.12
C GLY A 75 9.23 4.74 9.15
N ALA A 76 10.17 5.66 9.05
CA ALA A 76 10.10 6.82 8.17
C ALA A 76 10.63 6.56 6.75
N ASP A 77 11.10 5.36 6.44
CA ASP A 77 11.53 4.98 5.09
C ASP A 77 10.32 4.62 4.23
N HIS A 78 9.95 5.51 3.33
CA HIS A 78 8.79 5.35 2.44
C HIS A 78 9.15 4.74 1.07
N SER A 79 10.36 4.25 0.90
CA SER A 79 10.86 3.80 -0.40
C SER A 79 9.97 2.74 -1.05
N VAL A 80 9.52 1.75 -0.30
CA VAL A 80 8.67 0.68 -0.84
C VAL A 80 7.33 1.20 -1.37
N VAL A 81 6.75 2.18 -0.67
CA VAL A 81 5.47 2.79 -1.06
C VAL A 81 5.67 3.70 -2.27
N LEU A 82 6.71 4.52 -2.26
CA LEU A 82 7.01 5.44 -3.36
C LEU A 82 7.35 4.72 -4.65
N ASP A 83 8.16 3.67 -4.58
CA ASP A 83 8.49 2.83 -5.74
C ASP A 83 7.24 2.14 -6.31
N GLY A 84 6.36 1.66 -5.44
CA GLY A 84 5.11 1.06 -5.87
C GLY A 84 4.19 2.06 -6.57
N LEU A 85 4.11 3.29 -6.08
CA LEU A 85 3.30 4.35 -6.68
C LEU A 85 3.85 4.87 -8.00
N ALA A 86 5.16 4.79 -8.19
CA ALA A 86 5.80 5.16 -9.44
C ALA A 86 5.57 4.13 -10.56
N ALA A 87 5.11 2.93 -10.21
CA ALA A 87 4.86 1.87 -11.18
C ALA A 87 3.61 2.16 -12.03
N PRO A 88 3.55 1.71 -13.29
CA PRO A 88 2.44 2.03 -14.21
C PRO A 88 1.05 1.63 -13.70
N HIS A 89 0.96 0.60 -12.88
CA HIS A 89 -0.29 0.12 -12.29
C HIS A 89 -0.81 0.98 -11.14
N ALA A 90 -0.01 1.90 -10.63
CA ALA A 90 -0.33 2.66 -9.42
C ALA A 90 -1.35 3.79 -9.64
N ALA A 91 -1.73 4.07 -10.87
CA ALA A 91 -2.71 5.13 -11.20
C ALA A 91 -4.07 4.94 -10.49
N GLN A 92 -4.36 3.74 -10.02
CA GLN A 92 -5.61 3.38 -9.34
C GLN A 92 -5.48 3.35 -7.81
N HIS A 93 -4.30 3.63 -7.26
CA HIS A 93 -4.02 3.50 -5.83
C HIS A 93 -3.62 4.84 -5.21
N PHE A 94 -3.98 5.01 -3.96
CA PHE A 94 -3.69 6.20 -3.18
C PHE A 94 -2.83 5.85 -1.97
N VAL A 95 -2.03 6.80 -1.51
CA VAL A 95 -1.21 6.64 -0.29
C VAL A 95 -1.83 7.38 0.86
N LEU A 96 -2.00 6.69 1.96
CA LEU A 96 -2.10 7.29 3.27
C LEU A 96 -0.79 7.03 4.02
N LEU A 97 0.00 8.05 4.26
CA LEU A 97 1.21 7.94 5.05
C LEU A 97 0.82 7.88 6.52
N GLY A 98 0.91 6.70 7.12
CA GLY A 98 0.76 6.54 8.56
C GLY A 98 1.91 7.22 9.29
N GLN A 99 1.61 8.01 10.31
CA GLN A 99 2.64 8.65 11.14
C GLN A 99 3.28 7.64 12.07
N THR A 100 4.59 7.55 12.03
CA THR A 100 5.37 7.11 13.18
C THR A 100 6.03 8.33 13.81
N THR A 101 5.66 8.60 15.04
CA THR A 101 6.30 9.52 16.01
C THR A 101 7.32 10.50 15.44
N THR A 102 6.94 11.77 15.54
CA THR A 102 7.81 12.94 15.48
C THR A 102 8.56 13.12 14.18
N SER A 103 7.90 13.63 13.21
CA SER A 103 8.30 14.75 12.37
C SER A 103 7.62 14.71 11.00
N ILE A 104 6.95 15.77 10.78
CA ILE A 104 6.82 16.49 9.53
C ILE A 104 6.61 15.58 8.32
N ILE A 105 5.36 15.47 7.98
CA ILE A 105 4.95 15.13 6.63
C ILE A 105 5.62 16.13 5.70
N HIS A 106 6.70 15.74 5.05
CA HIS A 106 7.07 16.38 3.81
C HIS A 106 6.11 15.84 2.76
N SER A 107 4.98 16.49 2.65
CA SER A 107 4.12 16.36 1.50
C SER A 107 4.91 16.88 0.30
N SER A 108 5.49 15.99 -0.47
CA SER A 108 5.68 16.33 -1.87
C SER A 108 4.32 16.75 -2.39
N PRO A 109 4.16 17.91 -2.99
CA PRO A 109 2.87 18.32 -3.50
C PRO A 109 2.44 17.31 -4.55
N LEU A 110 1.44 16.51 -4.24
CA LEU A 110 0.67 15.86 -5.28
C LEU A 110 0.25 16.98 -6.25
N PRO A 111 0.35 16.76 -7.56
CA PRO A 111 -0.14 17.73 -8.50
C PRO A 111 -1.59 18.00 -8.13
N ARG A 112 -1.88 19.23 -7.68
CA ARG A 112 -3.23 19.67 -7.43
C ARG A 112 -3.96 19.56 -8.76
N ARG A 113 -4.79 18.54 -8.92
CA ARG A 113 -5.86 18.65 -9.88
C ARG A 113 -6.72 19.81 -9.39
N SER A 114 -6.61 20.93 -10.07
CA SER A 114 -7.60 21.98 -9.98
C SER A 114 -8.93 21.36 -10.41
N VAL A 115 -9.77 21.04 -9.43
CA VAL A 115 -11.19 20.82 -9.71
C VAL A 115 -11.72 22.22 -10.01
N PRO A 116 -12.25 22.49 -11.21
CA PRO A 116 -12.96 23.71 -11.43
C PRO A 116 -14.14 23.73 -10.44
N LEU A 117 -14.18 24.71 -9.57
CA LEU A 117 -15.40 25.09 -8.90
C LEU A 117 -16.29 25.68 -9.98
N ASP A 118 -17.12 24.86 -10.59
CA ASP A 118 -18.24 25.38 -11.35
C ASP A 118 -19.15 26.07 -10.33
N SER A 119 -19.09 27.38 -10.40
CA SER A 119 -20.05 28.27 -9.78
C SER A 119 -21.44 27.93 -10.31
N ALA A 120 -22.27 27.44 -9.44
CA ALA A 120 -23.71 27.45 -9.67
C ALA A 120 -24.24 28.87 -9.70
#